data_a2eeabedeba22f078fc0f2df7f91bd84
#
_entry.id   a2eeabedeba22f078fc0f2df7f91bd84
#
_cell.length_a   1.000
_cell.length_b   1.000
_cell.length_c   1.000
_cell.angle_alpha   90.00
_cell.angle_beta   90.00
_cell.angle_gamma   90.00
#
_symmetry.space_group_name_H-M   'P 1'
#
loop_
_entity.id
_entity.type
_entity.pdbx_description
1 polymer ?
#
loop_
_entity_poly.entity_id
_entity_poly.type
_entity_poly.pdbx_seq_one_letter_code
_entity_poly.pdbx_strand_id
1 'polypeptide(L)'
;MDLQDETQVAYVFISHNLAVVELIADEVLVMYLGKVVERAPTALLFAAPRHPYTQALLASTPRIDAAARQQRQVLSGELPSPLNPPSGCSFHKRCPHAVARCATEVPVLEDVGGGQSVACLRWREL
;
A
#
# COMPACT_ATOMS: atom_id res chain seq x y z
N MET A 1 13.30 -14.83 14.13
CA MET A 1 13.82 -13.93 15.18
C MET A 1 13.71 -14.65 16.51
N ASP A 2 14.83 -14.84 17.17
CA ASP A 2 14.97 -15.72 18.32
C ASP A 2 13.99 -15.45 19.46
N LEU A 3 13.72 -14.18 19.76
CA LEU A 3 12.82 -13.78 20.84
C LEU A 3 11.35 -14.11 20.52
N GLN A 4 10.95 -14.00 19.28
CA GLN A 4 9.60 -14.38 18.82
C GLN A 4 9.41 -15.89 18.90
N ASP A 5 10.42 -16.66 18.50
CA ASP A 5 10.39 -18.12 18.54
C ASP A 5 10.33 -18.63 19.99
N GLU A 6 11.03 -17.97 20.91
CA GLU A 6 11.04 -18.32 22.33
C GLU A 6 9.74 -17.95 23.06
N THR A 7 9.17 -16.78 22.76
CA THR A 7 8.02 -16.22 23.50
C THR A 7 6.67 -16.43 22.83
N GLN A 8 6.65 -16.83 21.56
CA GLN A 8 5.43 -17.04 20.76
C GLN A 8 4.51 -15.81 20.72
N VAL A 9 5.08 -14.61 20.81
CA VAL A 9 4.33 -13.35 20.74
C VAL A 9 4.26 -12.84 19.31
N ALA A 10 3.14 -12.17 18.98
CA ALA A 10 3.00 -11.44 17.74
C ALA A 10 3.53 -10.01 17.92
N TYR A 11 4.25 -9.51 16.92
CA TYR A 11 4.73 -8.14 16.89
C TYR A 11 3.93 -7.32 15.89
N VAL A 12 3.52 -6.11 16.29
CA VAL A 12 3.04 -5.08 15.36
C VAL A 12 4.16 -4.06 15.19
N PHE A 13 4.61 -3.90 13.96
CA PHE A 13 5.73 -3.05 13.61
C PHE A 13 5.27 -1.95 12.65
N ILE A 14 5.48 -0.69 13.02
CA ILE A 14 5.13 0.46 12.18
C ILE A 14 6.40 1.09 11.66
N SER A 15 6.56 1.12 10.34
CA SER A 15 7.75 1.65 9.69
C SER A 15 7.43 2.25 8.32
N HIS A 16 8.22 3.25 7.94
CA HIS A 16 8.27 3.78 6.58
C HIS A 16 9.44 3.20 5.77
N ASN A 17 10.29 2.38 6.39
CA ASN A 17 11.39 1.70 5.72
C ASN A 17 10.93 0.37 5.15
N LEU A 18 10.57 0.36 3.87
CA LEU A 18 10.02 -0.82 3.19
C LEU A 18 11.01 -1.98 3.09
N ALA A 19 12.31 -1.69 3.02
CA ALA A 19 13.34 -2.75 2.99
C ALA A 19 13.37 -3.55 4.30
N VAL A 20 13.21 -2.87 5.44
CA VAL A 20 13.11 -3.54 6.75
C VAL A 20 11.80 -4.31 6.85
N VAL A 21 10.69 -3.72 6.42
CA VAL A 21 9.38 -4.39 6.43
C VAL A 21 9.42 -5.69 5.60
N GLU A 22 10.00 -5.64 4.40
CA GLU A 22 10.16 -6.81 3.52
C GLU A 22 10.95 -7.93 4.20
N LEU A 23 11.94 -7.58 5.00
CA LEU A 23 12.83 -8.54 5.66
C LEU A 23 12.19 -9.23 6.86
N ILE A 24 11.39 -8.51 7.67
CA ILE A 24 10.97 -9.01 8.98
C ILE A 24 9.46 -9.28 9.11
N ALA A 25 8.63 -8.73 8.26
CA ALA A 25 7.18 -8.87 8.38
C ALA A 25 6.67 -10.12 7.66
N ASP A 26 5.72 -10.81 8.27
CA ASP A 26 4.98 -11.91 7.63
C ASP A 26 3.82 -11.37 6.81
N GLU A 27 3.15 -10.34 7.31
CA GLU A 27 2.01 -9.69 6.68
C GLU A 27 2.17 -8.17 6.76
N VAL A 28 1.74 -7.48 5.74
CA VAL A 28 1.83 -6.02 5.65
C VAL A 28 0.45 -5.40 5.45
N LEU A 29 0.16 -4.36 6.23
CA LEU A 29 -0.97 -3.47 6.02
C LEU A 29 -0.45 -2.11 5.55
N VAL A 30 -0.88 -1.69 4.38
CA VAL A 30 -0.58 -0.35 3.86
C VAL A 30 -1.71 0.58 4.24
N MET A 31 -1.36 1.71 4.84
CA MET A 31 -2.33 2.71 5.31
C MET A 31 -2.12 4.05 4.58
N TYR A 32 -3.23 4.70 4.28
CA TYR A 32 -3.25 6.05 3.74
C TYR A 32 -4.31 6.89 4.44
N LEU A 33 -3.92 8.03 5.02
CA LEU A 33 -4.80 8.91 5.81
C LEU A 33 -5.62 8.16 6.87
N GLY A 34 -4.96 7.24 7.61
CA GLY A 34 -5.59 6.48 8.69
C GLY A 34 -6.48 5.33 8.27
N LYS A 35 -6.54 5.00 6.98
CA LYS A 35 -7.32 3.87 6.45
C LYS A 35 -6.42 2.83 5.82
N VAL A 36 -6.74 1.56 6.03
CA VAL A 36 -6.06 0.46 5.34
C VAL A 36 -6.49 0.45 3.88
N VAL A 37 -5.53 0.56 2.98
CA VAL A 37 -5.78 0.54 1.52
C VAL A 37 -5.40 -0.79 0.89
N GLU A 38 -4.48 -1.52 1.50
CA GLU A 38 -4.08 -2.85 1.04
C GLU A 38 -3.55 -3.69 2.20
N ARG A 39 -3.81 -4.97 2.17
CA ARG A 39 -3.30 -5.96 3.11
C ARG A 39 -2.89 -7.20 2.35
N ALA A 40 -1.72 -7.74 2.62
CA ALA A 40 -1.26 -8.97 1.99
C ALA A 40 -0.12 -9.62 2.77
N PRO A 41 0.12 -10.93 2.55
CA PRO A 41 1.39 -11.54 2.91
C PRO A 41 2.53 -10.75 2.27
N THR A 42 3.64 -10.59 3.00
CA THR A 42 4.76 -9.73 2.58
C THR A 42 5.26 -10.05 1.18
N ALA A 43 5.52 -11.33 0.89
CA ALA A 43 6.01 -11.74 -0.43
C ALA A 43 5.05 -11.35 -1.56
N LEU A 44 3.74 -11.48 -1.34
CA LEU A 44 2.72 -11.14 -2.33
C LEU A 44 2.59 -9.62 -2.53
N LEU A 45 2.64 -8.84 -1.45
CA LEU A 45 2.56 -7.38 -1.54
C LEU A 45 3.70 -6.80 -2.36
N PHE A 46 4.93 -7.28 -2.13
CA PHE A 46 6.11 -6.80 -2.86
C PHE A 46 6.18 -7.29 -4.30
N ALA A 47 5.66 -8.48 -4.57
CA ALA A 47 5.64 -9.06 -5.92
C ALA A 47 4.50 -8.53 -6.79
N ALA A 48 3.31 -8.31 -6.22
CA ALA A 48 2.10 -7.96 -6.95
C ALA A 48 1.21 -6.99 -6.15
N PRO A 49 1.67 -5.76 -5.90
CA PRO A 49 0.85 -4.74 -5.24
C PRO A 49 -0.35 -4.37 -6.12
N ARG A 50 -1.53 -4.24 -5.52
CA ARG A 50 -2.79 -3.98 -6.22
C ARG A 50 -3.24 -2.53 -6.12
N HIS A 51 -3.02 -1.87 -4.97
CA HIS A 51 -3.44 -0.50 -4.79
C HIS A 51 -2.44 0.47 -5.44
N PRO A 52 -2.90 1.48 -6.18
CA PRO A 52 -2.01 2.48 -6.81
C PRO A 52 -1.05 3.17 -5.83
N TYR A 53 -1.48 3.43 -4.61
CA TYR A 53 -0.61 4.00 -3.57
C TYR A 53 0.52 3.05 -3.18
N THR A 54 0.21 1.77 -2.99
CA THR A 54 1.21 0.74 -2.70
C THR A 54 2.23 0.61 -3.83
N GLN A 55 1.75 0.61 -5.07
CA GLN A 55 2.60 0.58 -6.26
C GLN A 55 3.55 1.77 -6.30
N ALA A 56 3.05 2.96 -5.99
CA ALA A 56 3.86 4.18 -5.95
C ALA A 56 4.90 4.17 -4.81
N LEU A 57 4.53 3.67 -3.63
CA LEU A 57 5.46 3.50 -2.51
C LEU A 57 6.62 2.57 -2.85
N LEU A 58 6.31 1.42 -3.44
CA LEU A 58 7.32 0.43 -3.83
C LEU A 58 8.20 0.95 -4.97
N ALA A 59 7.62 1.68 -5.92
CA ALA A 59 8.36 2.30 -7.03
C ALA A 59 9.30 3.42 -6.56
N SER A 60 8.97 4.11 -5.49
CA SER A 60 9.81 5.18 -4.92
C SER A 60 10.91 4.67 -3.98
N THR A 61 10.84 3.41 -3.56
CA THR A 61 11.85 2.81 -2.68
C THR A 61 13.16 2.61 -3.44
N PRO A 62 14.31 3.09 -2.92
CA PRO A 62 15.60 2.89 -3.56
C PRO A 62 15.93 1.39 -3.65
N ARG A 63 16.11 0.90 -4.87
CA ARG A 63 16.63 -0.44 -5.14
C ARG A 63 18.00 -0.32 -5.77
N ILE A 64 18.86 -1.28 -5.49
CA ILE A 64 20.24 -1.33 -6.02
C ILE A 64 20.24 -1.58 -7.55
N ASP A 65 19.12 -2.07 -8.07
CA ASP A 65 18.96 -2.38 -9.48
C ASP A 65 18.78 -1.11 -10.33
N ALA A 66 19.65 -0.92 -11.32
CA ALA A 66 19.65 0.23 -12.22
C ALA A 66 18.39 0.29 -13.12
N ALA A 67 17.80 -0.85 -13.46
CA ALA A 67 16.58 -0.92 -14.27
C ALA A 67 15.35 -0.36 -13.54
N ALA A 68 15.30 -0.50 -12.21
CA ALA A 68 14.23 0.03 -11.38
C ALA A 68 14.26 1.56 -11.25
N ARG A 69 15.39 2.21 -11.54
CA ARG A 69 15.52 3.68 -11.46
C ARG A 69 14.72 4.43 -12.52
N GLN A 70 14.42 3.79 -13.64
CA GLN A 70 13.70 4.42 -14.76
C GLN A 70 12.18 4.47 -14.56
N GLN A 71 11.64 3.74 -13.61
CA GLN A 71 10.20 3.65 -13.36
C GLN A 71 9.74 4.37 -12.08
N ARG A 72 10.51 5.34 -11.60
CA ARG A 72 10.10 6.13 -10.44
C ARG A 72 8.84 6.93 -10.74
N GLN A 73 7.71 6.43 -10.28
CA GLN A 73 6.47 7.22 -10.23
C GLN A 73 6.56 8.18 -9.06
N VAL A 74 6.78 9.44 -9.35
CA VAL A 74 6.69 10.49 -8.34
C VAL A 74 5.21 10.72 -8.05
N LEU A 75 4.80 10.56 -6.79
CA LEU A 75 3.47 10.93 -6.34
C LEU A 75 3.29 12.43 -6.54
N SER A 76 2.38 12.81 -7.43
CA SER A 76 2.04 14.20 -7.68
C SER A 76 0.99 14.71 -6.67
N GLY A 77 0.96 16.01 -6.43
CA GLY A 77 -0.02 16.67 -5.57
C GLY A 77 0.39 16.76 -4.09
N GLU A 78 -0.29 17.62 -3.37
CA GLU A 78 -0.11 17.76 -1.92
C GLU A 78 -0.74 16.60 -1.16
N LEU A 79 -0.11 16.24 -0.04
CA LEU A 79 -0.71 15.30 0.91
C LEU A 79 -1.93 15.95 1.57
N PRO A 80 -3.15 15.40 1.42
CA PRO A 80 -4.33 15.93 2.06
C PRO A 80 -4.23 15.87 3.59
N SER A 81 -4.93 16.79 4.27
CA SER A 81 -5.01 16.76 5.73
C SER A 81 -5.76 15.51 6.22
N PRO A 82 -5.20 14.74 7.17
CA PRO A 82 -5.91 13.62 7.77
C PRO A 82 -7.15 14.05 8.58
N LEU A 83 -7.21 15.32 8.99
CA LEU A 83 -8.36 15.90 9.70
C LEU A 83 -9.54 16.20 8.77
N ASN A 84 -9.28 16.37 7.48
CA ASN A 84 -10.29 16.65 6.45
C ASN A 84 -9.95 15.83 5.20
N PRO A 85 -10.12 14.49 5.24
CA PRO A 85 -9.78 13.63 4.12
C PRO A 85 -10.68 13.92 2.90
N PRO A 86 -10.17 13.70 1.67
CA PRO A 86 -10.98 13.82 0.46
C PRO A 86 -12.20 12.89 0.49
N SER A 87 -13.28 13.31 -0.16
CA SER A 87 -14.45 12.46 -0.38
C SER A 87 -14.13 11.23 -1.23
N GLY A 88 -14.90 10.18 -1.08
CA GLY A 88 -14.71 8.94 -1.82
C GLY A 88 -13.40 8.23 -1.44
N CYS A 89 -12.65 7.79 -2.44
CA CYS A 89 -11.32 7.23 -2.22
C CYS A 89 -10.36 8.32 -1.74
N SER A 90 -9.77 8.14 -0.56
CA SER A 90 -8.85 9.13 0.03
C SER A 90 -7.63 9.45 -0.86
N PHE A 91 -7.23 8.52 -1.71
CA PHE A 91 -6.09 8.66 -2.61
C PHE A 91 -6.44 9.24 -3.99
N HIS A 92 -7.71 9.47 -4.31
CA HIS A 92 -8.15 9.79 -5.67
C HIS A 92 -7.49 11.05 -6.26
N LYS A 93 -7.19 12.06 -5.44
CA LYS A 93 -6.53 13.31 -5.91
C LYS A 93 -5.08 13.11 -6.35
N ARG A 94 -4.44 12.04 -5.91
CA ARG A 94 -3.04 11.73 -6.21
C ARG A 94 -2.90 10.45 -7.05
N CYS A 95 -4.01 9.78 -7.34
CA CYS A 95 -4.02 8.52 -8.08
C CYS A 95 -3.98 8.78 -9.59
N PRO A 96 -2.98 8.22 -10.32
CA PRO A 96 -2.91 8.38 -11.78
C PRO A 96 -4.03 7.63 -12.52
N HIS A 97 -4.74 6.72 -11.84
CA HIS A 97 -5.82 5.90 -12.40
C HIS A 97 -7.21 6.35 -11.93
N ALA A 98 -7.32 7.50 -11.25
CA ALA A 98 -8.59 7.98 -10.72
C ALA A 98 -9.60 8.27 -11.83
N VAL A 99 -10.84 7.85 -11.59
CA VAL A 99 -12.00 8.16 -12.43
C VAL A 99 -13.06 8.88 -11.58
N ALA A 100 -14.12 9.38 -12.21
CA ALA A 100 -15.14 10.20 -11.54
C ALA A 100 -15.72 9.53 -10.28
N ARG A 101 -16.01 8.23 -10.33
CA ARG A 101 -16.54 7.48 -9.17
C ARG A 101 -15.59 7.43 -7.98
N CYS A 102 -14.29 7.55 -8.19
CA CYS A 102 -13.30 7.55 -7.12
C CYS A 102 -13.43 8.78 -6.20
N ALA A 103 -14.00 9.87 -6.69
CA ALA A 103 -14.25 11.08 -5.91
C ALA A 103 -15.52 11.02 -5.05
N THR A 104 -16.40 10.07 -5.31
CA THR A 104 -17.74 9.99 -4.68
C THR A 104 -17.98 8.70 -3.92
N GLU A 105 -17.36 7.59 -4.32
CA GLU A 105 -17.52 6.29 -3.69
C GLU A 105 -16.34 5.95 -2.78
N VAL A 106 -16.62 5.54 -1.54
CA VAL A 106 -15.61 5.05 -0.61
C VAL A 106 -15.33 3.58 -0.91
N PRO A 107 -14.11 3.21 -1.32
CA PRO A 107 -13.79 1.82 -1.54
C PRO A 107 -13.76 1.07 -0.21
N VAL A 108 -14.26 -0.16 -0.22
CA VAL A 108 -14.14 -1.09 0.90
C VAL A 108 -12.98 -2.04 0.66
N LEU A 109 -12.42 -2.57 1.73
CA LEU A 109 -11.36 -3.57 1.64
C LEU A 109 -11.96 -4.90 1.15
N GLU A 110 -11.65 -5.27 -0.09
CA GLU A 110 -12.14 -6.50 -0.74
C GLU A 110 -11.05 -7.56 -0.81
N ASP A 111 -11.41 -8.80 -0.53
CA ASP A 111 -10.55 -9.95 -0.76
C ASP A 111 -10.37 -10.18 -2.28
N VAL A 112 -9.11 -10.20 -2.72
CA VAL A 112 -8.75 -10.39 -4.14
C VAL A 112 -8.06 -11.74 -4.39
N GLY A 113 -8.02 -12.62 -3.39
CA GLY A 113 -7.38 -13.93 -3.44
C GLY A 113 -5.95 -13.93 -2.90
N GLY A 114 -5.43 -15.10 -2.61
CA GLY A 114 -4.06 -15.29 -2.11
C GLY A 114 -3.77 -14.72 -0.73
N GLY A 115 -4.81 -14.37 0.04
CA GLY A 115 -4.65 -13.66 1.32
C GLY A 115 -4.46 -12.17 1.17
N GLN A 116 -4.66 -11.62 -0.02
CA GLN A 116 -4.54 -10.19 -0.33
C GLN A 116 -5.92 -9.53 -0.36
N SER A 117 -6.02 -8.35 0.25
CA SER A 117 -7.22 -7.50 0.22
C SER A 117 -6.84 -6.08 -0.20
N VAL A 118 -7.70 -5.42 -0.94
CA VAL A 118 -7.44 -4.08 -1.47
C VAL A 118 -8.70 -3.19 -1.42
N ALA A 119 -8.53 -1.94 -1.04
CA ALA A 119 -9.57 -0.92 -1.04
C ALA A 119 -9.41 0.00 -2.26
N CYS A 120 -9.72 -0.52 -3.44
CA CYS A 120 -9.65 0.22 -4.71
C CYS A 120 -10.85 -0.14 -5.58
N LEU A 121 -11.58 0.87 -6.04
CA LEU A 121 -12.76 0.65 -6.90
C LEU A 121 -12.39 0.06 -8.26
N ARG A 122 -11.15 0.21 -8.67
CA ARG A 122 -10.66 -0.21 -9.99
C ARG A 122 -9.67 -1.36 -9.98
N TRP A 123 -9.53 -2.06 -8.88
CA TRP A 123 -8.50 -3.10 -8.76
C TRP A 123 -8.61 -4.20 -9.83
N ARG A 124 -9.82 -4.45 -10.36
CA ARG A 124 -10.04 -5.44 -11.43
C ARG A 124 -9.59 -4.95 -12.81
N GLU A 125 -9.42 -3.63 -12.97
CA GLU A 125 -9.09 -2.99 -14.24
C GLU A 125 -7.60 -2.62 -14.34
N LEU A 126 -6.88 -2.67 -13.20
CA LEU A 126 -5.46 -2.28 -13.10
C LEU A 126 -4.53 -3.53 -13.07
#